data_346b83bf2d52580904ced615ed61c2d9
#
_entry.id   346b83bf2d52580904ced615ed61c2d9
#
_cell.length_a   1.000
_cell.length_b   1.000
_cell.length_c   1.000
_cell.angle_alpha   90.00
_cell.angle_beta   90.00
_cell.angle_gamma   90.00
#
_symmetry.space_group_name_H-M   'P 1'
#
loop_
_entity.id
_entity.type
_entity.pdbx_description
1 polymer ?
#
loop_
_entity_poly.entity_id
_entity_poly.type
_entity_poly.pdbx_seq_one_letter_code
_entity_poly.pdbx_strand_id
1 'polypeptide(L)'
;AYHFDAVAYGRFLKSLACDAGVTHKEGDIEEVLVCPQSGNIQSLRLTSDEVIDGDFFIDCTGFKGLLIEQALHTGYDDWRHYLFCDSAVAMQTELTAPPVPYTKSVAHKAGWRWQIPLQERMGNGLVFCSRFMSDEDAINTLKSQVTGAPINEPRVIRFTPGKRRRGWNKNCVALGLSSGFIEPLESTSIHLIMTGLIRLMRLFPFDGITQSAIDEYNNKFDSEMSAILDFIVMHYKVTQREDSPFWQQCQRMDIPSSLKHKLDLFAESGRVFLDDGDIFRVDSWSQVLMGQ
;
A
#
# COMPACT_ATOMS: atom_id res chain seq x y z
N ALA A 1 13.94 10.16 4.22
CA ALA A 1 12.78 9.46 4.78
C ALA A 1 12.58 9.90 6.23
N TYR A 2 11.35 9.81 6.73
CA TYR A 2 11.02 10.14 8.11
C TYR A 2 10.24 8.99 8.72
N HIS A 3 10.54 8.65 9.98
CA HIS A 3 9.69 7.79 10.79
C HIS A 3 8.78 8.67 11.64
N PHE A 4 7.49 8.45 11.60
CA PHE A 4 6.53 9.20 12.39
C PHE A 4 5.35 8.33 12.82
N ASP A 5 4.71 8.73 13.91
CA ASP A 5 3.48 8.10 14.36
C ASP A 5 2.31 8.51 13.45
N ALA A 6 1.87 7.60 12.58
CA ALA A 6 0.79 7.87 11.64
C ALA A 6 -0.53 8.24 12.32
N VAL A 7 -0.80 7.70 13.53
CA VAL A 7 -2.03 8.01 14.29
C VAL A 7 -1.95 9.43 14.85
N ALA A 8 -0.81 9.79 15.43
CA ALA A 8 -0.60 11.17 15.93
C ALA A 8 -0.63 12.19 14.78
N TYR A 9 -0.01 11.86 13.64
CA TYR A 9 -0.05 12.68 12.44
C TYR A 9 -1.48 12.86 11.90
N GLY A 10 -2.26 11.79 11.86
CA GLY A 10 -3.68 11.86 11.45
C GLY A 10 -4.52 12.76 12.37
N ARG A 11 -4.30 12.70 13.68
CA ARG A 11 -4.97 13.60 14.64
C ARG A 11 -4.60 15.07 14.41
N PHE A 12 -3.33 15.33 14.17
CA PHE A 12 -2.84 16.66 13.84
C PHE A 12 -3.48 17.21 12.56
N LEU A 13 -3.51 16.41 11.49
CA LEU A 13 -4.15 16.80 10.22
C LEU A 13 -5.66 17.01 10.38
N LYS A 14 -6.34 16.18 11.19
CA LYS A 14 -7.76 16.35 11.50
C LYS A 14 -8.01 17.72 12.14
N SER A 15 -7.19 18.12 13.14
CA SER A 15 -7.32 19.44 13.77
C SER A 15 -7.18 20.55 12.74
N LEU A 16 -6.12 20.53 11.93
CA LEU A 16 -5.91 21.55 10.89
C LEU A 16 -7.06 21.62 9.87
N ALA A 17 -7.59 20.46 9.46
CA ALA A 17 -8.70 20.42 8.52
C ALA A 17 -9.98 21.00 9.12
N CYS A 18 -10.31 20.70 10.37
CA CYS A 18 -11.47 21.26 11.07
C CYS A 18 -11.31 22.78 11.26
N ASP A 19 -10.13 23.26 11.62
CA ASP A 19 -9.83 24.69 11.74
C ASP A 19 -9.96 25.43 10.40
N ALA A 20 -9.71 24.73 9.29
CA ALA A 20 -9.92 25.23 7.93
C ALA A 20 -11.36 25.09 7.42
N GLY A 21 -12.30 24.66 8.24
CA GLY A 21 -13.73 24.58 7.91
C GLY A 21 -14.23 23.22 7.42
N VAL A 22 -13.40 22.17 7.48
CA VAL A 22 -13.85 20.80 7.16
C VAL A 22 -14.76 20.27 8.26
N THR A 23 -15.94 19.81 7.89
CA THR A 23 -16.87 19.16 8.82
C THR A 23 -16.45 17.71 9.04
N HIS A 24 -16.15 17.37 10.31
CA HIS A 24 -15.90 16.00 10.69
C HIS A 24 -17.16 15.36 11.27
N LYS A 25 -17.53 14.19 10.73
CA LYS A 25 -18.63 13.36 11.24
C LYS A 25 -18.12 11.97 11.58
N GLU A 26 -18.54 11.44 12.72
CA GLU A 26 -18.27 10.08 13.15
C GLU A 26 -19.50 9.22 12.90
N GLY A 27 -19.32 8.05 12.28
CA GLY A 27 -20.39 7.10 12.02
C GLY A 27 -19.93 5.99 11.09
N ASP A 28 -20.65 4.89 11.10
CA ASP A 28 -20.47 3.78 10.19
C ASP A 28 -21.39 3.97 8.99
N ILE A 29 -20.84 3.77 7.77
CA ILE A 29 -21.61 3.78 6.53
C ILE A 29 -22.40 2.48 6.44
N GLU A 30 -23.73 2.57 6.42
CA GLU A 30 -24.64 1.45 6.21
C GLU A 30 -24.88 1.19 4.73
N GLU A 31 -25.09 2.27 3.96
CA GLU A 31 -25.40 2.18 2.52
C GLU A 31 -24.77 3.32 1.72
N VAL A 32 -24.35 3.00 0.50
CA VAL A 32 -23.92 3.97 -0.52
C VAL A 32 -25.00 4.07 -1.58
N LEU A 33 -25.64 5.23 -1.69
CA LEU A 33 -26.72 5.47 -2.62
C LEU A 33 -26.17 5.90 -3.98
N VAL A 34 -26.49 5.14 -5.01
CA VAL A 34 -26.00 5.34 -6.38
C VAL A 34 -27.15 5.75 -7.29
N CYS A 35 -26.96 6.78 -8.11
CA CYS A 35 -27.91 7.21 -9.12
C CYS A 35 -28.10 6.14 -10.21
N PRO A 36 -29.30 5.60 -10.43
CA PRO A 36 -29.51 4.56 -11.43
C PRO A 36 -29.23 5.00 -12.86
N GLN A 37 -29.34 6.30 -13.16
CA GLN A 37 -29.17 6.85 -14.51
C GLN A 37 -27.70 7.11 -14.84
N SER A 38 -26.95 7.77 -13.93
CA SER A 38 -25.55 8.13 -14.16
C SER A 38 -24.56 7.10 -13.65
N GLY A 39 -24.96 6.32 -12.64
CA GLY A 39 -24.08 5.44 -11.88
C GLY A 39 -23.14 6.18 -10.93
N ASN A 40 -23.36 7.48 -10.69
CA ASN A 40 -22.60 8.26 -9.72
C ASN A 40 -23.13 8.00 -8.30
N ILE A 41 -22.25 8.07 -7.31
CA ILE A 41 -22.65 8.11 -5.90
C ILE A 41 -23.38 9.43 -5.66
N GLN A 42 -24.53 9.38 -5.00
CA GLN A 42 -25.31 10.55 -4.62
C GLN A 42 -25.09 10.90 -3.15
N SER A 43 -25.13 9.90 -2.29
CA SER A 43 -25.02 10.10 -0.84
C SER A 43 -24.59 8.84 -0.11
N LEU A 44 -24.23 9.03 1.16
CA LEU A 44 -23.90 7.98 2.11
C LEU A 44 -24.95 8.00 3.22
N ARG A 45 -25.58 6.86 3.50
CA ARG A 45 -26.43 6.69 4.67
C ARG A 45 -25.63 6.04 5.80
N LEU A 46 -25.65 6.69 6.96
CA LEU A 46 -25.02 6.17 8.17
C LEU A 46 -25.98 5.23 8.93
N THR A 47 -25.44 4.41 9.81
CA THR A 47 -26.22 3.57 10.73
C THR A 47 -27.12 4.37 11.69
N SER A 48 -26.91 5.69 11.79
CA SER A 48 -27.76 6.64 12.51
C SER A 48 -28.94 7.17 11.70
N ASP A 49 -29.19 6.65 10.48
CA ASP A 49 -30.13 7.18 9.49
C ASP A 49 -29.77 8.56 8.92
N GLU A 50 -28.65 9.16 9.35
CA GLU A 50 -28.17 10.41 8.76
C GLU A 50 -27.70 10.16 7.31
N VAL A 51 -28.11 11.06 6.40
CA VAL A 51 -27.71 11.04 4.99
C VAL A 51 -26.72 12.17 4.73
N ILE A 52 -25.59 11.84 4.10
CA ILE A 52 -24.54 12.77 3.71
C ILE A 52 -24.47 12.82 2.19
N ASP A 53 -24.93 13.92 1.62
CA ASP A 53 -24.87 14.18 0.18
C ASP A 53 -23.47 14.65 -0.26
N GLY A 54 -23.13 14.40 -1.51
CA GLY A 54 -21.86 14.88 -2.07
C GLY A 54 -21.83 14.80 -3.59
N ASP A 55 -21.10 15.73 -4.21
CA ASP A 55 -20.88 15.75 -5.65
C ASP A 55 -19.69 14.88 -6.07
N PHE A 56 -18.70 14.79 -5.19
CA PHE A 56 -17.46 14.04 -5.39
C PHE A 56 -17.03 13.34 -4.11
N PHE A 57 -16.52 12.11 -4.24
CA PHE A 57 -16.16 11.27 -3.10
C PHE A 57 -14.71 10.81 -3.18
N ILE A 58 -14.07 10.75 -2.02
CA ILE A 58 -12.75 10.12 -1.87
C ILE A 58 -12.90 8.92 -0.96
N ASP A 59 -12.71 7.73 -1.51
CA ASP A 59 -12.80 6.48 -0.76
C ASP A 59 -11.48 6.18 -0.04
N CYS A 60 -11.49 6.29 1.29
CA CYS A 60 -10.41 5.90 2.19
C CYS A 60 -10.85 4.77 3.16
N THR A 61 -11.84 3.95 2.77
CA THR A 61 -12.45 2.92 3.63
C THR A 61 -11.63 1.64 3.79
N GLY A 62 -10.35 1.71 3.46
CA GLY A 62 -9.42 0.59 3.63
C GLY A 62 -9.62 -0.51 2.60
N PHE A 63 -9.20 -1.73 2.93
CA PHE A 63 -9.30 -2.88 2.02
C PHE A 63 -10.73 -3.18 1.53
N LYS A 64 -11.75 -2.74 2.26
CA LYS A 64 -13.15 -2.95 1.87
C LYS A 64 -13.50 -2.18 0.61
N GLY A 65 -12.99 -0.94 0.44
CA GLY A 65 -13.33 -0.08 -0.70
C GLY A 65 -14.84 0.11 -0.83
N LEU A 66 -15.51 0.57 0.24
CA LEU A 66 -16.98 0.61 0.31
C LEU A 66 -17.60 1.36 -0.88
N LEU A 67 -16.97 2.45 -1.30
CA LEU A 67 -17.46 3.27 -2.41
C LEU A 67 -16.94 2.73 -3.75
N ILE A 68 -15.61 2.63 -3.89
CA ILE A 68 -14.97 2.32 -5.17
C ILE A 68 -15.24 0.88 -5.63
N GLU A 69 -15.38 -0.07 -4.70
CA GLU A 69 -15.60 -1.48 -5.04
C GLU A 69 -17.02 -1.93 -4.76
N GLN A 70 -17.51 -1.80 -3.51
CA GLN A 70 -18.79 -2.41 -3.16
C GLN A 70 -19.96 -1.69 -3.84
N ALA A 71 -19.89 -0.35 -4.02
CA ALA A 71 -20.92 0.41 -4.70
C ALA A 71 -20.67 0.56 -6.21
N LEU A 72 -19.43 0.86 -6.63
CA LEU A 72 -19.13 1.15 -8.03
C LEU A 72 -18.55 -0.04 -8.82
N HIS A 73 -18.30 -1.18 -8.19
CA HIS A 73 -17.83 -2.42 -8.82
C HIS A 73 -16.65 -2.24 -9.77
N THR A 74 -15.64 -1.47 -9.30
CA THR A 74 -14.50 -1.09 -10.14
C THR A 74 -13.63 -2.28 -10.53
N GLY A 75 -13.58 -3.31 -9.69
CA GLY A 75 -12.75 -4.49 -9.85
C GLY A 75 -11.33 -4.31 -9.32
N TYR A 76 -10.64 -5.42 -9.19
CA TYR A 76 -9.32 -5.50 -8.56
C TYR A 76 -8.39 -6.38 -9.39
N ASP A 77 -7.15 -5.94 -9.60
CA ASP A 77 -6.08 -6.70 -10.21
C ASP A 77 -5.27 -7.37 -9.10
N ASP A 78 -5.43 -8.67 -8.95
CA ASP A 78 -4.77 -9.49 -7.94
C ASP A 78 -3.37 -9.88 -8.39
N TRP A 79 -2.35 -9.50 -7.62
CA TRP A 79 -0.94 -9.73 -7.91
C TRP A 79 -0.29 -10.86 -7.10
N ARG A 80 -1.08 -11.72 -6.45
CA ARG A 80 -0.56 -12.87 -5.68
C ARG A 80 0.24 -13.87 -6.51
N HIS A 81 0.15 -13.79 -7.84
CA HIS A 81 0.99 -14.58 -8.74
C HIS A 81 2.43 -14.03 -8.88
N TYR A 82 2.66 -12.77 -8.49
CA TYR A 82 3.97 -12.14 -8.40
C TYR A 82 4.43 -11.93 -6.96
N LEU A 83 3.53 -11.55 -6.06
CA LEU A 83 3.80 -11.24 -4.66
C LEU A 83 3.08 -12.27 -3.77
N PHE A 84 3.82 -13.27 -3.30
CA PHE A 84 3.24 -14.43 -2.61
C PHE A 84 2.83 -14.17 -1.18
N CYS A 85 3.33 -13.09 -0.57
CA CYS A 85 2.94 -12.71 0.79
C CYS A 85 1.52 -12.14 0.79
N ASP A 86 0.69 -12.66 1.69
CA ASP A 86 -0.74 -12.34 1.83
C ASP A 86 -1.13 -12.00 3.27
N SER A 87 -0.15 -12.01 4.16
CA SER A 87 -0.38 -11.91 5.59
C SER A 87 0.75 -11.14 6.28
N ALA A 88 0.40 -10.46 7.37
CA ALA A 88 1.38 -9.87 8.27
C ALA A 88 0.96 -10.03 9.73
N VAL A 89 1.94 -10.08 10.62
CA VAL A 89 1.75 -9.90 12.06
C VAL A 89 2.40 -8.59 12.45
N ALA A 90 1.70 -7.73 13.17
CA ALA A 90 2.23 -6.46 13.65
C ALA A 90 2.11 -6.35 15.18
N MET A 91 3.14 -5.82 15.82
CA MET A 91 3.13 -5.49 17.24
C MET A 91 4.06 -4.31 17.56
N GLN A 92 3.85 -3.68 18.69
CA GLN A 92 4.69 -2.58 19.17
C GLN A 92 5.42 -3.01 20.43
N THR A 93 6.67 -2.55 20.59
CA THR A 93 7.46 -2.77 21.79
C THR A 93 8.08 -1.47 22.29
N GLU A 94 8.45 -1.43 23.54
CA GLU A 94 9.29 -0.36 24.10
C GLU A 94 10.61 -0.26 23.35
N LEU A 95 11.19 0.93 23.31
CA LEU A 95 12.55 1.13 22.81
C LEU A 95 13.56 0.59 23.82
N THR A 96 14.56 -0.13 23.33
CA THR A 96 15.71 -0.63 24.14
C THR A 96 16.99 0.15 23.88
N ALA A 97 16.98 1.06 22.89
CA ALA A 97 18.10 1.91 22.51
C ALA A 97 17.57 3.18 21.83
N PRO A 98 18.37 4.24 21.68
CA PRO A 98 18.01 5.42 20.91
C PRO A 98 17.57 5.06 19.47
N PRO A 99 16.53 5.72 18.92
CA PRO A 99 16.03 5.40 17.59
C PRO A 99 17.07 5.72 16.51
N VAL A 100 17.24 4.79 15.57
CA VAL A 100 18.08 4.96 14.40
C VAL A 100 17.27 5.50 13.22
N PRO A 101 17.85 6.27 12.27
CA PRO A 101 17.11 6.93 11.19
C PRO A 101 16.86 6.01 9.97
N TYR A 102 16.65 4.72 10.19
CA TYR A 102 16.39 3.75 9.12
C TYR A 102 15.47 2.62 9.57
N THR A 103 14.69 2.10 8.63
CA THR A 103 13.95 0.85 8.79
C THR A 103 14.88 -0.33 8.60
N LYS A 104 14.78 -1.33 9.49
CA LYS A 104 15.49 -2.59 9.32
C LYS A 104 14.54 -3.64 8.77
N SER A 105 14.87 -4.15 7.58
CA SER A 105 14.17 -5.28 6.94
C SER A 105 15.07 -6.53 7.03
N VAL A 106 14.49 -7.66 7.47
CA VAL A 106 15.23 -8.91 7.65
C VAL A 106 14.42 -10.06 7.07
N ALA A 107 14.98 -10.75 6.09
CA ALA A 107 14.35 -11.93 5.48
C ALA A 107 14.29 -13.10 6.47
N HIS A 108 13.21 -13.90 6.41
CA HIS A 108 13.04 -15.15 7.15
C HIS A 108 12.51 -16.26 6.23
N LYS A 109 12.14 -17.42 6.77
CA LYS A 109 11.83 -18.63 5.98
C LYS A 109 10.62 -18.48 5.02
N ALA A 110 9.68 -17.57 5.28
CA ALA A 110 8.45 -17.44 4.50
C ALA A 110 8.06 -15.97 4.19
N GLY A 111 9.03 -15.08 4.15
CA GLY A 111 8.85 -13.66 3.93
C GLY A 111 9.93 -12.82 4.62
N TRP A 112 9.55 -11.71 5.26
CA TRP A 112 10.47 -10.77 5.89
C TRP A 112 9.83 -10.06 7.08
N ARG A 113 10.64 -9.48 7.94
CA ARG A 113 10.18 -8.66 9.07
C ARG A 113 10.74 -7.25 9.00
N TRP A 114 10.00 -6.30 9.56
CA TRP A 114 10.44 -4.93 9.71
C TRP A 114 10.62 -4.55 11.17
N GLN A 115 11.52 -3.58 11.39
CA GLN A 115 11.66 -2.83 12.62
C GLN A 115 11.73 -1.35 12.26
N ILE A 116 10.79 -0.57 12.75
CA ILE A 116 10.65 0.87 12.49
C ILE A 116 10.71 1.59 13.83
N PRO A 117 11.87 2.20 14.17
CA PRO A 117 11.98 2.97 15.40
C PRO A 117 11.22 4.29 15.27
N LEU A 118 10.36 4.57 16.23
CA LEU A 118 9.73 5.86 16.45
C LEU A 118 10.39 6.55 17.65
N GLN A 119 9.92 7.73 18.04
CA GLN A 119 10.49 8.47 19.17
C GLN A 119 10.29 7.74 20.51
N GLU A 120 9.15 7.08 20.70
CA GLU A 120 8.73 6.50 21.99
C GLU A 120 8.56 4.97 21.96
N ARG A 121 8.58 4.36 20.78
CA ARG A 121 8.32 2.94 20.60
C ARG A 121 8.96 2.38 19.34
N MET A 122 9.06 1.05 19.29
CA MET A 122 9.45 0.31 18.10
C MET A 122 8.23 -0.30 17.43
N GLY A 123 8.00 0.01 16.16
CA GLY A 123 7.06 -0.72 15.32
C GLY A 123 7.73 -1.98 14.78
N ASN A 124 7.17 -3.14 15.08
CA ASN A 124 7.65 -4.43 14.60
C ASN A 124 6.56 -5.12 13.79
N GLY A 125 6.97 -5.86 12.78
CA GLY A 125 6.06 -6.75 12.08
C GLY A 125 6.77 -7.74 11.21
N LEU A 126 6.02 -8.73 10.77
CA LEU A 126 6.48 -9.85 9.99
C LEU A 126 5.47 -10.09 8.87
N VAL A 127 5.91 -9.91 7.62
CA VAL A 127 5.16 -10.25 6.40
C VAL A 127 5.46 -11.69 6.05
N PHE A 128 4.42 -12.46 5.71
CA PHE A 128 4.60 -13.87 5.39
C PHE A 128 3.58 -14.37 4.36
N CYS A 129 3.97 -15.45 3.71
CA CYS A 129 3.08 -16.22 2.84
C CYS A 129 2.37 -17.30 3.65
N SER A 130 1.04 -17.22 3.75
CA SER A 130 0.22 -18.16 4.56
C SER A 130 0.30 -19.62 4.10
N ARG A 131 0.75 -19.85 2.84
CA ARG A 131 1.00 -21.22 2.33
C ARG A 131 2.24 -21.88 2.93
N PHE A 132 3.18 -21.10 3.45
CA PHE A 132 4.47 -21.58 3.98
C PHE A 132 4.66 -21.35 5.47
N MET A 133 3.79 -20.60 6.12
CA MET A 133 3.87 -20.31 7.56
C MET A 133 2.47 -20.13 8.13
N SER A 134 2.20 -20.76 9.28
CA SER A 134 0.97 -20.54 10.01
C SER A 134 0.96 -19.21 10.76
N ASP A 135 -0.22 -18.74 11.19
CA ASP A 135 -0.34 -17.53 12.01
C ASP A 135 0.37 -17.68 13.35
N GLU A 136 0.25 -18.85 13.96
CA GLU A 136 0.89 -19.17 15.23
C GLU A 136 2.42 -19.12 15.10
N ASP A 137 2.97 -19.74 14.05
CA ASP A 137 4.41 -19.70 13.77
C ASP A 137 4.91 -18.28 13.50
N ALA A 138 4.12 -17.48 12.77
CA ALA A 138 4.43 -16.09 12.48
C ALA A 138 4.45 -15.24 13.77
N ILE A 139 3.45 -15.41 14.65
CA ILE A 139 3.39 -14.73 15.95
C ILE A 139 4.57 -15.14 16.83
N ASN A 140 4.85 -16.44 16.94
CA ASN A 140 5.95 -16.96 17.76
C ASN A 140 7.31 -16.50 17.21
N THR A 141 7.48 -16.51 15.89
CA THR A 141 8.68 -16.00 15.23
C THR A 141 8.88 -14.51 15.54
N LEU A 142 7.84 -13.69 15.39
CA LEU A 142 7.94 -12.27 15.69
C LEU A 142 8.27 -12.04 17.17
N LYS A 143 7.55 -12.66 18.10
CA LYS A 143 7.76 -12.55 19.55
C LYS A 143 9.20 -12.94 19.96
N SER A 144 9.78 -13.95 19.33
CA SER A 144 11.14 -14.41 19.64
C SER A 144 12.25 -13.50 19.13
N GLN A 145 11.93 -12.59 18.19
CA GLN A 145 12.93 -11.76 17.50
C GLN A 145 12.83 -10.26 17.82
N VAL A 146 11.80 -9.84 18.55
CA VAL A 146 11.69 -8.45 18.99
C VAL A 146 12.45 -8.22 20.29
N THR A 147 12.86 -6.98 20.47
CA THR A 147 13.47 -6.48 21.72
C THR A 147 12.52 -5.49 22.38
N GLY A 148 12.64 -5.34 23.70
CA GLY A 148 11.75 -4.48 24.49
C GLY A 148 10.44 -5.17 24.89
N ALA A 149 9.82 -4.63 25.94
CA ALA A 149 8.54 -5.15 26.43
C ALA A 149 7.42 -4.90 25.41
N PRO A 150 6.49 -5.85 25.17
CA PRO A 150 5.33 -5.62 24.32
C PRO A 150 4.43 -4.51 24.86
N ILE A 151 4.04 -3.57 23.99
CA ILE A 151 3.06 -2.52 24.29
C ILE A 151 1.64 -2.98 23.98
N ASN A 152 1.50 -3.88 22.99
CA ASN A 152 0.22 -4.46 22.60
C ASN A 152 0.39 -5.93 22.16
N GLU A 153 -0.73 -6.66 22.11
CA GLU A 153 -0.73 -8.02 21.57
C GLU A 153 -0.51 -8.01 20.05
N PRO A 154 0.15 -9.06 19.49
CA PRO A 154 0.33 -9.21 18.08
C PRO A 154 -1.02 -9.30 17.33
N ARG A 155 -1.15 -8.55 16.25
CA ARG A 155 -2.33 -8.56 15.39
C ARG A 155 -2.01 -9.14 14.04
N VAL A 156 -2.75 -10.17 13.63
CA VAL A 156 -2.70 -10.70 12.26
C VAL A 156 -3.51 -9.81 11.32
N ILE A 157 -2.92 -9.48 10.18
CA ILE A 157 -3.50 -8.67 9.12
C ILE A 157 -3.48 -9.50 7.84
N ARG A 158 -4.63 -9.65 7.18
CA ARG A 158 -4.75 -10.28 5.85
C ARG A 158 -4.86 -9.22 4.78
N PHE A 159 -4.19 -9.46 3.67
CA PHE A 159 -4.25 -8.57 2.52
C PHE A 159 -4.10 -9.33 1.21
N THR A 160 -4.56 -8.72 0.14
CA THR A 160 -4.30 -9.17 -1.22
C THR A 160 -3.42 -8.11 -1.88
N PRO A 161 -2.16 -8.43 -2.24
CA PRO A 161 -1.35 -7.49 -3.02
C PRO A 161 -2.00 -7.26 -4.38
N GLY A 162 -2.09 -5.98 -4.77
CA GLY A 162 -2.76 -5.61 -6.01
C GLY A 162 -3.27 -4.18 -5.99
N LYS A 163 -4.06 -3.83 -7.01
CA LYS A 163 -4.64 -2.50 -7.15
C LYS A 163 -6.06 -2.55 -7.70
N ARG A 164 -6.84 -1.50 -7.49
CA ARG A 164 -8.09 -1.31 -8.24
C ARG A 164 -7.77 -1.16 -9.72
N ARG A 165 -8.65 -1.68 -10.60
CA ARG A 165 -8.52 -1.51 -12.06
C ARG A 165 -8.58 -0.05 -12.47
N ARG A 166 -9.21 0.79 -11.64
CA ARG A 166 -9.24 2.24 -11.77
C ARG A 166 -9.10 2.89 -10.40
N GLY A 167 -8.20 3.83 -10.27
CA GLY A 167 -8.08 4.68 -9.07
C GLY A 167 -9.19 5.73 -8.99
N TRP A 168 -9.69 6.17 -10.15
CA TRP A 168 -10.85 7.06 -10.30
C TRP A 168 -11.92 6.39 -11.14
N ASN A 169 -13.12 6.19 -10.56
CA ASN A 169 -14.30 5.68 -11.25
C ASN A 169 -15.50 6.56 -10.96
N LYS A 170 -16.20 7.03 -12.02
CA LYS A 170 -17.34 7.95 -11.89
C LYS A 170 -16.95 9.22 -11.11
N ASN A 171 -17.68 9.52 -10.03
CA ASN A 171 -17.41 10.64 -9.14
C ASN A 171 -16.67 10.21 -7.84
N CYS A 172 -15.90 9.11 -7.90
CA CYS A 172 -15.18 8.59 -6.75
C CYS A 172 -13.72 8.30 -7.08
N VAL A 173 -12.81 8.77 -6.24
CA VAL A 173 -11.38 8.44 -6.25
C VAL A 173 -11.03 7.61 -5.02
N ALA A 174 -10.35 6.48 -5.21
CA ALA A 174 -9.84 5.67 -4.12
C ALA A 174 -8.42 6.09 -3.72
N LEU A 175 -8.15 6.22 -2.43
CA LEU A 175 -6.83 6.52 -1.88
C LEU A 175 -6.46 5.56 -0.74
N GLY A 176 -5.16 5.32 -0.58
CA GLY A 176 -4.67 4.40 0.43
C GLY A 176 -5.08 2.95 0.15
N LEU A 177 -5.44 2.21 1.20
CA LEU A 177 -5.75 0.78 1.08
C LEU A 177 -7.00 0.47 0.24
N SER A 178 -7.87 1.45 0.00
CA SER A 178 -9.02 1.30 -0.90
C SER A 178 -8.62 1.30 -2.37
N SER A 179 -7.51 1.97 -2.73
CA SER A 179 -6.98 1.99 -4.10
C SER A 179 -6.15 0.75 -4.45
N GLY A 180 -5.57 0.09 -3.46
CA GLY A 180 -4.71 -1.07 -3.62
C GLY A 180 -3.72 -1.20 -2.48
N PHE A 181 -2.96 -2.28 -2.48
CA PHE A 181 -1.93 -2.52 -1.49
C PHE A 181 -0.77 -3.30 -2.08
N ILE A 182 0.42 -2.82 -1.85
CA ILE A 182 1.67 -3.54 -2.05
C ILE A 182 2.34 -3.61 -0.68
N GLU A 183 2.88 -4.76 -0.34
CA GLU A 183 3.57 -4.94 0.93
C GLU A 183 4.60 -3.83 1.21
N PRO A 184 4.80 -3.44 2.48
CA PRO A 184 5.53 -2.22 2.82
C PRO A 184 7.05 -2.38 2.81
N LEU A 185 7.62 -3.24 1.95
CA LEU A 185 9.07 -3.50 1.87
C LEU A 185 9.85 -2.20 1.66
N GLU A 186 9.31 -1.31 0.84
CA GLU A 186 9.89 0.01 0.53
C GLU A 186 9.05 1.20 1.05
N SER A 187 8.10 0.92 1.96
CA SER A 187 7.31 1.94 2.68
C SER A 187 6.53 2.91 1.78
N THR A 188 5.98 2.44 0.66
CA THR A 188 5.37 3.26 -0.40
C THR A 188 3.96 3.76 -0.09
N SER A 189 3.24 3.18 0.88
CA SER A 189 1.79 3.42 1.08
C SER A 189 1.43 4.89 1.31
N ILE A 190 2.18 5.62 2.15
CA ILE A 190 1.90 7.04 2.41
C ILE A 190 2.30 7.90 1.20
N HIS A 191 3.37 7.54 0.50
CA HIS A 191 3.76 8.19 -0.74
C HIS A 191 2.64 8.10 -1.79
N LEU A 192 2.04 6.93 -1.99
CA LEU A 192 0.92 6.71 -2.91
C LEU A 192 -0.32 7.54 -2.56
N ILE A 193 -0.60 7.74 -1.27
CA ILE A 193 -1.67 8.66 -0.85
C ILE A 193 -1.33 10.10 -1.27
N MET A 194 -0.10 10.54 -1.02
CA MET A 194 0.33 11.90 -1.36
C MET A 194 0.32 12.15 -2.88
N THR A 195 0.87 11.25 -3.68
CA THR A 195 0.90 11.39 -5.15
C THR A 195 -0.51 11.32 -5.74
N GLY A 196 -1.37 10.44 -5.20
CA GLY A 196 -2.78 10.36 -5.57
C GLY A 196 -3.54 11.65 -5.28
N LEU A 197 -3.31 12.26 -4.11
CA LEU A 197 -3.89 13.57 -3.76
C LEU A 197 -3.37 14.69 -4.66
N ILE A 198 -2.05 14.77 -4.91
CA ILE A 198 -1.47 15.78 -5.80
C ILE A 198 -2.04 15.64 -7.21
N ARG A 199 -2.18 14.41 -7.71
CA ARG A 199 -2.79 14.12 -9.01
C ARG A 199 -4.24 14.56 -9.05
N LEU A 200 -5.02 14.24 -8.02
CA LEU A 200 -6.41 14.67 -7.90
C LEU A 200 -6.52 16.19 -7.87
N MET A 201 -5.70 16.89 -7.09
CA MET A 201 -5.72 18.36 -7.01
C MET A 201 -5.45 19.02 -8.36
N ARG A 202 -4.57 18.44 -9.20
CA ARG A 202 -4.27 18.94 -10.54
C ARG A 202 -5.42 18.73 -11.55
N LEU A 203 -6.23 17.69 -11.31
CA LEU A 203 -7.34 17.27 -12.18
C LEU A 203 -8.71 17.48 -11.52
N PHE A 204 -8.77 18.23 -10.40
CA PHE A 204 -9.98 18.39 -9.63
C PHE A 204 -11.10 19.01 -10.47
N PRO A 205 -12.30 18.39 -10.50
CA PRO A 205 -13.34 18.72 -11.46
C PRO A 205 -14.19 19.92 -11.03
N PHE A 206 -13.61 21.12 -10.90
CA PHE A 206 -14.34 22.34 -10.52
C PHE A 206 -15.50 22.67 -11.47
N ASP A 207 -15.31 22.42 -12.78
CA ASP A 207 -16.29 22.68 -13.83
C ASP A 207 -17.04 21.40 -14.28
N GLY A 208 -16.94 20.34 -13.51
CA GLY A 208 -17.55 19.04 -13.81
C GLY A 208 -16.54 17.96 -14.21
N ILE A 209 -16.94 16.72 -14.01
CA ILE A 209 -16.13 15.54 -14.26
C ILE A 209 -16.05 15.27 -15.77
N THR A 210 -14.86 15.17 -16.32
CA THR A 210 -14.62 14.81 -17.72
C THR A 210 -13.97 13.44 -17.85
N GLN A 211 -14.27 12.72 -18.93
CA GLN A 211 -13.66 11.40 -19.17
C GLN A 211 -12.14 11.52 -19.35
N SER A 212 -11.64 12.58 -19.98
CA SER A 212 -10.20 12.81 -20.16
C SER A 212 -9.45 13.00 -18.85
N ALA A 213 -10.07 13.68 -17.86
CA ALA A 213 -9.45 13.80 -16.52
C ALA A 213 -9.41 12.45 -15.79
N ILE A 214 -10.48 11.65 -15.89
CA ILE A 214 -10.52 10.28 -15.35
C ILE A 214 -9.44 9.42 -15.99
N ASP A 215 -9.31 9.46 -17.31
CA ASP A 215 -8.36 8.63 -18.05
C ASP A 215 -6.92 9.04 -17.73
N GLU A 216 -6.61 10.34 -17.66
CA GLU A 216 -5.27 10.82 -17.28
C GLU A 216 -4.92 10.42 -15.84
N TYR A 217 -5.87 10.56 -14.89
CA TYR A 217 -5.66 10.11 -13.52
C TYR A 217 -5.31 8.61 -13.47
N ASN A 218 -6.10 7.79 -14.16
CA ASN A 218 -5.96 6.34 -14.17
C ASN A 218 -4.67 5.89 -14.87
N ASN A 219 -4.30 6.51 -15.98
CA ASN A 219 -3.05 6.21 -16.68
C ASN A 219 -1.82 6.44 -15.78
N LYS A 220 -1.79 7.57 -15.05
CA LYS A 220 -0.71 7.86 -14.12
C LYS A 220 -0.73 6.96 -12.88
N PHE A 221 -1.91 6.60 -12.38
CA PHE A 221 -2.08 5.63 -11.30
C PHE A 221 -1.55 4.25 -11.70
N ASP A 222 -1.89 3.77 -12.89
CA ASP A 222 -1.46 2.48 -13.41
C ASP A 222 0.06 2.42 -13.61
N SER A 223 0.63 3.47 -14.19
CA SER A 223 2.08 3.59 -14.39
C SER A 223 2.84 3.54 -13.06
N GLU A 224 2.42 4.34 -12.07
CA GLU A 224 3.04 4.39 -10.75
C GLU A 224 2.94 3.04 -10.01
N MET A 225 1.76 2.43 -9.99
CA MET A 225 1.55 1.14 -9.33
C MET A 225 2.34 0.01 -9.98
N SER A 226 2.45 0.01 -11.31
CA SER A 226 3.23 -0.98 -12.06
C SER A 226 4.73 -0.83 -11.81
N ALA A 227 5.25 0.39 -11.75
CA ALA A 227 6.64 0.65 -11.45
C ALA A 227 7.02 0.20 -10.03
N ILE A 228 6.13 0.40 -9.05
CA ILE A 228 6.32 -0.09 -7.68
C ILE A 228 6.27 -1.62 -7.66
N LEU A 229 5.32 -2.23 -8.37
CA LEU A 229 5.25 -3.70 -8.48
C LEU A 229 6.57 -4.27 -8.98
N ASP A 230 7.11 -3.74 -10.09
CA ASP A 230 8.37 -4.17 -10.67
C ASP A 230 9.50 -4.12 -9.64
N PHE A 231 9.60 -3.01 -8.91
CA PHE A 231 10.66 -2.82 -7.91
C PHE A 231 10.54 -3.80 -6.74
N ILE A 232 9.34 -4.03 -6.22
CA ILE A 232 9.13 -4.99 -5.12
C ILE A 232 9.35 -6.43 -5.59
N VAL A 233 8.82 -6.80 -6.75
CA VAL A 233 9.01 -8.14 -7.33
C VAL A 233 10.50 -8.42 -7.59
N MET A 234 11.28 -7.42 -8.00
CA MET A 234 12.72 -7.55 -8.19
C MET A 234 13.41 -8.05 -6.92
N HIS A 235 13.10 -7.51 -5.73
CA HIS A 235 13.71 -7.94 -4.46
C HIS A 235 13.52 -9.44 -4.20
N TYR A 236 12.39 -9.99 -4.59
CA TYR A 236 12.11 -11.42 -4.44
C TYR A 236 12.74 -12.27 -5.54
N LYS A 237 12.77 -11.75 -6.76
CA LYS A 237 13.23 -12.49 -7.94
C LYS A 237 14.72 -12.68 -7.96
N VAL A 238 15.50 -11.64 -7.65
CA VAL A 238 16.95 -11.66 -7.80
C VAL A 238 17.69 -12.26 -6.59
N THR A 239 16.97 -12.63 -5.52
CA THR A 239 17.56 -13.23 -4.32
C THR A 239 18.26 -14.56 -4.66
N GLN A 240 19.39 -14.82 -4.01
CA GLN A 240 20.10 -16.10 -4.08
C GLN A 240 19.78 -17.04 -2.90
N ARG A 241 18.77 -16.71 -2.08
CA ARG A 241 18.38 -17.55 -0.95
C ARG A 241 17.68 -18.81 -1.42
N GLU A 242 18.18 -19.96 -0.95
CA GLU A 242 17.62 -21.29 -1.24
C GLU A 242 17.21 -22.05 0.04
N ASP A 243 17.31 -21.39 1.19
CA ASP A 243 17.14 -22.00 2.50
C ASP A 243 15.68 -22.35 2.86
N SER A 244 14.73 -22.03 1.99
CA SER A 244 13.33 -22.43 2.17
C SER A 244 12.56 -22.59 0.86
N PRO A 245 11.46 -23.36 0.85
CA PRO A 245 10.60 -23.51 -0.33
C PRO A 245 10.02 -22.17 -0.82
N PHE A 246 9.76 -21.22 0.08
CA PHE A 246 9.28 -19.88 -0.26
C PHE A 246 10.30 -19.14 -1.16
N TRP A 247 11.56 -19.06 -0.74
CA TRP A 247 12.60 -18.36 -1.51
C TRP A 247 12.92 -19.05 -2.83
N GLN A 248 12.92 -20.39 -2.85
CA GLN A 248 13.07 -21.16 -4.08
C GLN A 248 11.92 -20.88 -5.08
N GLN A 249 10.69 -20.70 -4.58
CA GLN A 249 9.56 -20.30 -5.43
C GLN A 249 9.74 -18.87 -5.95
N CYS A 250 10.19 -17.94 -5.12
CA CYS A 250 10.46 -16.55 -5.54
C CYS A 250 11.48 -16.49 -6.68
N GLN A 251 12.57 -17.27 -6.62
CA GLN A 251 13.56 -17.33 -7.70
C GLN A 251 12.98 -17.85 -9.03
N ARG A 252 12.04 -18.79 -8.96
CA ARG A 252 11.46 -19.47 -10.14
C ARG A 252 10.22 -18.79 -10.69
N MET A 253 9.66 -17.80 -9.97
CA MET A 253 8.40 -17.16 -10.36
C MET A 253 8.51 -16.44 -11.71
N ASP A 254 7.39 -16.37 -12.41
CA ASP A 254 7.22 -15.44 -13.51
C ASP A 254 7.20 -14.01 -13.01
N ILE A 255 7.65 -13.09 -13.83
CA ILE A 255 7.75 -11.66 -13.49
C ILE A 255 7.06 -10.82 -14.57
N PRO A 256 6.64 -9.58 -14.26
CA PRO A 256 6.12 -8.67 -15.24
C PRO A 256 7.09 -8.47 -16.42
N SER A 257 6.56 -8.34 -17.64
CA SER A 257 7.39 -8.14 -18.84
C SER A 257 8.23 -6.86 -18.77
N SER A 258 7.72 -5.82 -18.13
CA SER A 258 8.44 -4.57 -17.82
C SER A 258 9.67 -4.83 -16.95
N LEU A 259 9.51 -5.58 -15.87
CA LEU A 259 10.64 -5.96 -15.00
C LEU A 259 11.63 -6.85 -15.76
N LYS A 260 11.14 -7.83 -16.51
CA LYS A 260 12.02 -8.69 -17.32
C LYS A 260 12.91 -7.86 -18.23
N HIS A 261 12.34 -6.88 -18.95
CA HIS A 261 13.10 -5.99 -19.82
C HIS A 261 14.18 -5.21 -19.06
N LYS A 262 13.85 -4.65 -17.87
CA LYS A 262 14.82 -3.92 -17.03
C LYS A 262 15.97 -4.83 -16.55
N LEU A 263 15.65 -6.07 -16.17
CA LEU A 263 16.67 -7.06 -15.76
C LEU A 263 17.58 -7.49 -16.91
N ASP A 264 17.01 -7.79 -18.08
CA ASP A 264 17.77 -8.15 -19.27
C ASP A 264 18.72 -7.02 -19.69
N LEU A 265 18.22 -5.77 -19.70
CA LEU A 265 19.02 -4.59 -20.02
C LEU A 265 20.17 -4.36 -19.02
N PHE A 266 19.91 -4.55 -17.72
CA PHE A 266 20.95 -4.46 -16.71
C PHE A 266 22.01 -5.56 -16.87
N ALA A 267 21.59 -6.81 -17.12
CA ALA A 267 22.51 -7.93 -17.33
C ALA A 267 23.42 -7.74 -18.56
N GLU A 268 22.89 -7.15 -19.63
CA GLU A 268 23.63 -6.93 -20.88
C GLU A 268 24.53 -5.66 -20.84
N SER A 269 24.12 -4.62 -20.14
CA SER A 269 24.76 -3.31 -20.25
C SER A 269 25.17 -2.65 -18.92
N GLY A 270 24.75 -3.20 -17.78
CA GLY A 270 24.94 -2.60 -16.47
C GLY A 270 24.14 -1.30 -16.27
N ARG A 271 23.14 -1.04 -17.12
CA ARG A 271 22.40 0.23 -17.13
C ARG A 271 20.98 0.04 -16.58
N VAL A 272 20.51 1.05 -15.86
CA VAL A 272 19.13 1.18 -15.40
C VAL A 272 18.51 2.41 -16.04
N PHE A 273 17.36 2.27 -16.67
CA PHE A 273 16.57 3.37 -17.20
C PHE A 273 15.26 3.46 -16.40
N LEU A 274 14.85 4.68 -16.11
CA LEU A 274 13.62 4.98 -15.38
C LEU A 274 12.53 5.43 -16.35
N ASP A 275 11.33 4.97 -16.09
CA ASP A 275 10.11 5.42 -16.76
C ASP A 275 9.43 6.53 -15.94
N ASP A 276 8.47 7.24 -16.53
CA ASP A 276 7.74 8.35 -15.87
C ASP A 276 7.01 7.94 -14.58
N GLY A 277 6.70 6.66 -14.41
CA GLY A 277 6.05 6.11 -13.22
C GLY A 277 7.02 5.69 -12.11
N ASP A 278 8.33 5.64 -12.39
CA ASP A 278 9.32 5.17 -11.43
C ASP A 278 9.52 6.18 -10.30
N ILE A 279 9.24 5.74 -9.07
CA ILE A 279 9.49 6.54 -7.84
C ILE A 279 10.85 6.19 -7.23
N PHE A 280 11.42 5.04 -7.57
CA PHE A 280 12.73 4.60 -7.12
C PHE A 280 13.78 5.02 -8.14
N ARG A 281 14.83 5.68 -7.65
CA ARG A 281 15.90 6.21 -8.50
C ARG A 281 16.84 5.11 -9.00
N VAL A 282 17.65 5.43 -10.00
CA VAL A 282 18.71 4.54 -10.53
C VAL A 282 19.56 3.95 -9.42
N ASP A 283 19.90 4.75 -8.41
CA ASP A 283 20.72 4.30 -7.26
C ASP A 283 20.03 3.16 -6.49
N SER A 284 18.72 3.26 -6.26
CA SER A 284 17.95 2.22 -5.57
C SER A 284 17.91 0.92 -6.37
N TRP A 285 17.63 1.01 -7.67
CA TRP A 285 17.68 -0.15 -8.58
C TRP A 285 19.05 -0.80 -8.60
N SER A 286 20.10 0.03 -8.77
CA SER A 286 21.49 -0.46 -8.83
C SER A 286 21.92 -1.15 -7.53
N GLN A 287 21.54 -0.61 -6.37
CA GLN A 287 21.87 -1.21 -5.07
C GLN A 287 21.25 -2.60 -4.93
N VAL A 288 19.99 -2.77 -5.30
CA VAL A 288 19.32 -4.08 -5.22
C VAL A 288 19.95 -5.06 -6.23
N LEU A 289 20.17 -4.62 -7.48
CA LEU A 289 20.72 -5.47 -8.54
C LEU A 289 22.18 -5.87 -8.30
N MET A 290 23.01 -5.01 -7.70
CA MET A 290 24.41 -5.29 -7.42
C MET A 290 24.65 -5.94 -6.04
N GLY A 291 23.69 -5.90 -5.14
CA GLY A 291 23.77 -6.50 -3.81
C GLY A 291 23.47 -8.00 -3.76
N GLN A 292 23.33 -8.66 -4.91
CA GLN A 292 22.93 -10.07 -5.06
C GLN A 292 24.12 -11.03 -4.98
#